data_a296197637dbb8ee57934e162ef20e22
#
_entry.id   a296197637dbb8ee57934e162ef20e22
#
_cell.length_a   1.000
_cell.length_b   1.000
_cell.length_c   1.000
_cell.angle_alpha   90.00
_cell.angle_beta   90.00
_cell.angle_gamma   90.00
#
_symmetry.space_group_name_H-M   'P 1'
#
loop_
_entity.id
_entity.type
_entity.pdbx_description
1 polymer ?
#
loop_
_entity_poly.entity_id
_entity_poly.type
_entity_poly.pdbx_seq_one_letter_code
_entity_poly.pdbx_strand_id
1 'polypeptide(L)'
;MSSQVSIDALLTSPGIVVLCGSGSDMAHATQIAQAARGFGLGAVIRIASAHRTPEKALQIVRDVDALSRRMPVVLVTVAGRSNALSG
;
A
#
# COMPACT_ATOMS: atom_id res chain seq x y z
N MET A 1 -6.33 15.03 -14.12
CA MET A 1 -7.31 14.38 -13.23
C MET A 1 -6.74 13.09 -12.68
N SER A 2 -6.87 12.92 -11.41
CA SER A 2 -6.37 11.70 -10.79
C SER A 2 -7.23 10.50 -11.15
N SER A 3 -6.61 9.43 -11.56
CA SER A 3 -7.29 8.17 -11.84
C SER A 3 -7.30 7.25 -10.64
N GLN A 4 -6.66 7.64 -9.54
CA GLN A 4 -6.58 6.77 -8.38
C GLN A 4 -7.77 6.98 -7.46
N VAL A 5 -8.39 5.89 -7.10
CA VAL A 5 -9.46 5.88 -6.11
C VAL A 5 -8.81 5.88 -4.73
N SER A 6 -9.38 6.60 -3.79
CA SER A 6 -8.82 6.66 -2.45
C SER A 6 -8.88 5.28 -1.77
N ILE A 7 -7.92 5.04 -0.89
CA ILE A 7 -7.77 3.73 -0.26
C ILE A 7 -9.00 3.35 0.56
N ASP A 8 -9.62 4.31 1.24
CA ASP A 8 -10.80 4.02 2.05
C ASP A 8 -12.02 3.63 1.20
N ALA A 9 -12.03 4.01 -0.07
CA ALA A 9 -13.08 3.57 -0.98
C ALA A 9 -12.84 2.14 -1.48
N LEU A 10 -11.58 1.73 -1.57
CA LEU A 10 -11.21 0.41 -2.05
C LEU A 10 -11.15 -0.64 -0.95
N LEU A 11 -10.80 -0.23 0.25
CA LEU A 11 -10.61 -1.12 1.39
C LEU A 11 -11.71 -0.85 2.42
N THR A 12 -12.80 -1.61 2.33
CA THR A 12 -13.96 -1.41 3.19
C THR A 12 -14.05 -2.42 4.33
N SER A 13 -13.06 -3.32 4.43
CA SER A 13 -12.96 -4.31 5.49
C SER A 13 -11.51 -4.40 5.94
N PRO A 14 -11.23 -5.02 7.08
CA PRO A 14 -9.84 -5.16 7.54
C PRO A 14 -8.94 -5.78 6.47
N GLY A 15 -7.73 -5.26 6.36
CA GLY A 15 -6.83 -5.72 5.32
C GLY A 15 -5.49 -5.05 5.34
N ILE A 16 -4.82 -5.09 4.20
CA ILE A 16 -3.48 -4.53 4.04
C ILE A 16 -3.44 -3.55 2.87
N VAL A 17 -2.53 -2.60 2.98
CA VAL A 17 -2.15 -1.74 1.86
C VAL A 17 -0.68 -2.03 1.58
N VAL A 18 -0.38 -2.46 0.36
CA VAL A 18 0.98 -2.76 -0.05
C VAL A 18 1.52 -1.58 -0.84
N LEU A 19 2.57 -0.98 -0.33
CA LEU A 19 3.22 0.17 -0.95
C LEU A 19 4.52 -0.27 -1.59
N CYS A 20 4.61 -0.15 -2.92
CA CYS A 20 5.78 -0.51 -3.68
C CYS A 20 6.60 0.73 -4.00
N GLY A 21 7.92 0.60 -3.97
CA GLY A 21 8.81 1.68 -4.37
C GLY A 21 8.90 1.87 -5.87
N SER A 22 8.59 0.85 -6.64
CA SER A 22 8.63 0.92 -8.09
C SER A 22 7.77 -0.19 -8.70
N GLY A 23 7.53 -0.07 -10.00
CA GLY A 23 6.78 -1.09 -10.72
C GLY A 23 7.46 -2.44 -10.78
N SER A 24 8.79 -2.48 -10.60
CA SER A 24 9.52 -3.75 -10.60
C SER A 24 9.21 -4.59 -9.36
N ASP A 25 8.62 -4.00 -8.34
CA ASP A 25 8.23 -4.71 -7.11
C ASP A 25 6.81 -5.28 -7.19
N MET A 26 6.12 -5.05 -8.31
CA MET A 26 4.71 -5.43 -8.45
C MET A 26 4.46 -6.94 -8.30
N ALA A 27 5.36 -7.77 -8.84
CA ALA A 27 5.20 -9.21 -8.74
C ALA A 27 5.19 -9.65 -7.28
N HIS A 28 6.10 -9.10 -6.50
CA HIS A 28 6.19 -9.42 -5.07
C HIS A 28 4.97 -8.88 -4.31
N ALA A 29 4.58 -7.64 -4.62
CA ALA A 29 3.41 -7.04 -3.99
C ALA A 29 2.14 -7.83 -4.31
N THR A 30 2.02 -8.32 -5.55
CA THR A 30 0.87 -9.12 -5.95
C THR A 30 0.81 -10.42 -5.14
N GLN A 31 1.94 -11.06 -4.90
CA GLN A 31 1.98 -12.27 -4.09
C GLN A 31 1.52 -12.00 -2.65
N ILE A 32 1.96 -10.89 -2.08
CA ILE A 32 1.55 -10.50 -0.74
C ILE A 32 0.05 -10.23 -0.70
N ALA A 33 -0.47 -9.50 -1.68
CA ALA A 33 -1.88 -9.18 -1.75
C ALA A 33 -2.74 -10.44 -1.90
N GLN A 34 -2.30 -11.38 -2.74
CA GLN A 34 -3.02 -12.62 -2.93
C GLN A 34 -3.04 -13.47 -1.67
N ALA A 35 -1.93 -13.51 -0.94
CA ALA A 35 -1.87 -14.22 0.33
C ALA A 35 -2.86 -13.63 1.33
N ALA A 36 -2.92 -12.30 1.41
CA ALA A 36 -3.87 -11.63 2.31
C ALA A 36 -5.31 -11.96 1.94
N ARG A 37 -5.62 -11.92 0.65
CA ARG A 37 -6.97 -12.25 0.20
C ARG A 37 -7.33 -13.70 0.49
N GLY A 38 -6.36 -14.59 0.45
CA GLY A 38 -6.56 -15.99 0.81
C GLY A 38 -6.95 -16.20 2.27
N PHE A 39 -6.59 -15.23 3.12
CA PHE A 39 -7.01 -15.23 4.53
C PHE A 39 -8.30 -14.46 4.77
N GLY A 40 -8.95 -14.01 3.73
CA GLY A 40 -10.18 -13.25 3.86
C GLY A 40 -9.97 -11.76 4.12
N LEU A 41 -8.76 -11.26 3.94
CA LEU A 41 -8.43 -9.86 4.13
C LEU A 41 -8.53 -9.09 2.82
N GLY A 42 -8.85 -7.81 2.90
CA GLY A 42 -8.75 -6.92 1.76
C GLY A 42 -7.29 -6.60 1.47
N ALA A 43 -6.99 -6.21 0.23
CA ALA A 43 -5.64 -5.82 -0.13
C ALA A 43 -5.68 -4.77 -1.24
N VAL A 44 -4.89 -3.72 -1.06
CA VAL A 44 -4.75 -2.64 -2.04
C VAL A 44 -3.26 -2.46 -2.31
N ILE A 45 -2.89 -2.31 -3.58
CA ILE A 45 -1.50 -2.09 -3.96
C ILE A 45 -1.36 -0.67 -4.49
N ARG A 46 -0.32 0.02 -4.03
CA ARG A 46 0.01 1.36 -4.50
C ARG A 46 1.49 1.43 -4.83
N ILE A 47 1.83 2.25 -5.81
CA ILE A 47 3.21 2.47 -6.20
C ILE A 47 3.55 3.92 -5.93
N ALA A 48 4.57 4.14 -5.10
CA ALA A 48 5.08 5.48 -4.83
C ALA A 48 6.51 5.37 -4.31
N SER A 49 7.39 6.18 -4.86
CA SER A 49 8.79 6.17 -4.46
C SER A 49 9.05 7.25 -3.43
N ALA A 50 9.75 6.91 -2.35
CA ALA A 50 10.15 7.89 -1.35
C ALA A 50 11.12 8.91 -1.94
N HIS A 51 11.82 8.56 -3.00
CA HIS A 51 12.77 9.47 -3.65
C HIS A 51 12.14 10.27 -4.79
N ARG A 52 11.30 9.63 -5.61
CA ARG A 52 10.76 10.22 -6.82
C ARG A 52 9.39 10.86 -6.64
N THR A 53 8.58 10.29 -5.77
CA THR A 53 7.23 10.79 -5.51
C THR A 53 6.94 10.79 -4.01
N PRO A 54 7.73 11.56 -3.23
CA PRO A 54 7.60 11.54 -1.76
C PRO A 54 6.23 12.01 -1.28
N GLU A 55 5.62 12.98 -1.97
CA GLU A 55 4.31 13.46 -1.58
C GLU A 55 3.24 12.39 -1.73
N LYS A 56 3.34 11.60 -2.79
CA LYS A 56 2.41 10.50 -3.02
C LYS A 56 2.58 9.41 -1.97
N ALA A 57 3.82 9.07 -1.64
CA ALA A 57 4.10 8.09 -0.60
C ALA A 57 3.56 8.57 0.76
N LEU A 58 3.78 9.83 1.08
CA LEU A 58 3.30 10.40 2.33
C LEU A 58 1.78 10.41 2.40
N GLN A 59 1.12 10.72 1.29
CA GLN A 59 -0.34 10.73 1.26
C GLN A 59 -0.90 9.33 1.52
N ILE A 60 -0.26 8.30 0.97
CA ILE A 60 -0.67 6.93 1.20
C ILE A 60 -0.54 6.58 2.68
N VAL A 61 0.55 6.97 3.32
CA VAL A 61 0.75 6.72 4.74
C VAL A 61 -0.34 7.41 5.57
N ARG A 62 -0.69 8.64 5.23
CA ARG A 62 -1.74 9.38 5.92
C ARG A 62 -3.10 8.71 5.75
N ASP A 63 -3.40 8.24 4.53
CA ASP A 63 -4.66 7.56 4.25
C ASP A 63 -4.77 6.27 5.05
N VAL A 64 -3.68 5.51 5.14
CA VAL A 64 -3.65 4.29 5.93
C VAL A 64 -3.82 4.59 7.42
N ASP A 65 -3.15 5.64 7.91
CA ASP A 65 -3.26 6.03 9.30
C ASP A 65 -4.70 6.39 9.66
N ALA A 66 -5.35 7.19 8.82
CA ALA A 66 -6.73 7.57 9.03
C ALA A 66 -7.66 6.37 9.01
N LEU A 67 -7.44 5.46 8.08
CA LEU A 67 -8.28 4.26 7.95
C LEU A 67 -8.08 3.31 9.12
N SER A 68 -6.85 3.21 9.62
CA SER A 68 -6.52 2.31 10.73
C SER A 68 -7.22 2.68 12.04
N ARG A 69 -7.71 3.91 12.13
CA ARG A 69 -8.49 4.34 13.30
C ARG A 69 -9.91 3.80 13.27
N ARG A 70 -10.37 3.37 12.09
CA ARG A 70 -11.73 2.88 11.89
C ARG A 70 -11.80 1.36 11.82
N MET A 71 -10.72 0.73 11.37
CA MET A 71 -10.65 -0.72 11.26
C MET A 71 -9.18 -1.17 11.18
N PRO A 72 -8.88 -2.44 11.50
CA PRO A 72 -7.50 -2.93 11.44
C PRO A 72 -6.97 -2.90 10.01
N VAL A 73 -5.95 -2.10 9.77
CA VAL A 73 -5.27 -1.99 8.48
C VAL A 73 -3.78 -1.94 8.73
N VAL A 74 -3.02 -2.71 7.96
CA VAL A 74 -1.57 -2.75 8.07
C VAL A 74 -0.95 -2.26 6.77
N LEU A 75 0.04 -1.40 6.88
CA LEU A 75 0.82 -0.95 5.74
C LEU A 75 2.03 -1.85 5.57
N VAL A 76 2.14 -2.47 4.40
CA VAL A 76 3.28 -3.32 4.05
C VAL A 76 4.07 -2.60 2.98
N THR A 77 5.36 -2.37 3.22
CA THR A 77 6.22 -1.73 2.23
C THR A 77 7.08 -2.76 1.53
N VAL A 78 7.25 -2.59 0.22
CA VAL A 78 8.08 -3.45 -0.60
C VAL A 78 9.10 -2.58 -1.30
N ALA A 79 10.36 -2.75 -0.96
CA ALA A 79 11.45 -2.02 -1.57
C ALA A 79 12.47 -3.05 -2.07
N GLY A 80 12.81 -2.97 -3.34
CA GLY A 80 13.68 -3.95 -3.93
C GLY A 80 15.08 -3.90 -3.37
N ARG A 81 15.85 -2.92 -3.79
CA ARG A 81 17.25 -2.84 -3.41
C ARG A 81 17.56 -1.79 -2.36
N SER A 82 16.85 -0.70 -2.42
CA SER A 82 17.06 0.34 -1.43
C SER A 82 16.03 0.18 -0.34
N ASN A 83 16.36 0.49 0.87
CA ASN A 83 15.42 0.44 1.97
C ASN A 83 14.76 1.79 2.23
N ALA A 84 14.60 2.58 1.19
CA ALA A 84 14.08 3.94 1.33
C ALA A 84 12.70 3.99 1.98
N LEU A 85 11.88 2.97 1.74
CA LEU A 85 10.52 2.92 2.31
C LEU A 85 10.46 2.13 3.61
N SER A 86 11.32 1.15 3.78
CA SER A 86 11.24 0.25 4.93
C SER A 86 12.42 0.37 5.86
N GLY A 87 13.41 1.14 5.47
CA GLY A 87 14.59 1.37 6.31
C GLY A 87 14.49 2.65 7.12
#